data_c407b99d8259bd905e0c9046a0575e27
#
_entry.id   c407b99d8259bd905e0c9046a0575e27
#
_cell.length_a   1.000
_cell.length_b   1.000
_cell.length_c   1.000
_cell.angle_alpha   90.00
_cell.angle_beta   90.00
_cell.angle_gamma   90.00
#
_symmetry.space_group_name_H-M   'P 1'
#
loop_
_entity.id
_entity.type
_entity.pdbx_description
1 polymer ?
#
loop_
_entity_poly.entity_id
_entity_poly.type
_entity_poly.pdbx_seq_one_letter_code
_entity_poly.pdbx_strand_id
1 'polypeptide(L)'
;HWADPVLAATGGTGVDLIIHHINKKKNNDNLKATAIMGRIINVGRLGGFNGNFDFDLHAARRIQYIGVTFRTRSIDEIRAITKAVQEDLGRDLGDGKLALPIDSSFDIEDVNDALARMKANEHFGKIILTLS
;
A
#
# COMPACT_ATOMS: atom_id res chain seq x y z
N HIS A 1 1.37 8.86 -17.58
CA HIS A 1 1.77 7.68 -16.78
C HIS A 1 2.35 8.15 -15.46
N TRP A 2 2.00 7.51 -14.33
CA TRP A 2 2.48 7.91 -13.01
C TRP A 2 3.98 7.64 -12.79
N ALA A 3 4.57 6.74 -13.58
CA ALA A 3 5.99 6.44 -13.51
C ALA A 3 6.88 7.60 -13.94
N ASP A 4 6.41 8.43 -14.87
CA ASP A 4 7.21 9.51 -15.44
C ASP A 4 7.61 10.59 -14.42
N PRO A 5 6.68 11.11 -13.57
CA PRO A 5 7.06 12.04 -12.50
C PRO A 5 8.03 11.43 -11.48
N VAL A 6 7.90 10.13 -11.18
CA VAL A 6 8.80 9.43 -10.25
C VAL A 6 10.21 9.35 -10.85
N LEU A 7 10.32 8.97 -12.11
CA LEU A 7 11.60 8.92 -12.82
C LEU A 7 12.24 10.32 -12.90
N ALA A 8 11.47 11.36 -13.18
CA ALA A 8 11.96 12.73 -13.20
C ALA A 8 12.51 13.15 -11.82
N ALA A 9 11.79 12.84 -10.74
CA ALA A 9 12.19 13.17 -9.37
C ALA A 9 13.44 12.39 -8.89
N THR A 10 13.73 11.24 -9.51
CA THR A 10 14.85 10.35 -9.15
C THR A 10 16.01 10.39 -10.16
N GLY A 11 16.06 11.40 -11.03
CA GLY A 11 17.09 11.52 -12.05
C GLY A 11 17.13 10.34 -13.03
N GLY A 12 15.99 9.70 -13.30
CA GLY A 12 15.84 8.54 -14.18
C GLY A 12 16.15 7.19 -13.55
N THR A 13 16.65 7.15 -12.32
CA THR A 13 17.05 5.91 -11.64
C THR A 13 15.85 5.07 -11.20
N GLY A 14 14.77 5.70 -10.78
CA GLY A 14 13.61 5.08 -10.15
C GLY A 14 13.78 4.96 -8.63
N VAL A 15 12.82 4.30 -7.98
CA VAL A 15 12.79 4.12 -6.51
C VAL A 15 13.20 2.70 -6.12
N ASP A 16 13.84 2.56 -4.97
CA ASP A 16 14.31 1.26 -4.45
C ASP A 16 13.17 0.37 -3.96
N LEU A 17 12.05 0.99 -3.54
CA LEU A 17 10.92 0.28 -2.98
C LEU A 17 9.59 0.87 -3.45
N ILE A 18 8.70 0.00 -3.93
CA ILE A 18 7.30 0.33 -4.19
C ILE A 18 6.41 -0.54 -3.29
N ILE A 19 5.52 0.09 -2.52
CA ILE A 19 4.43 -0.58 -1.81
C ILE A 19 3.17 -0.44 -2.65
N HIS A 20 2.67 -1.56 -3.19
CA HIS A 20 1.64 -1.57 -4.22
C HIS A 20 0.31 -2.09 -3.70
N HIS A 21 -0.75 -1.27 -3.80
CA HIS A 21 -2.09 -1.60 -3.33
C HIS A 21 -3.12 -1.81 -4.44
N ILE A 22 -2.89 -1.30 -5.66
CA ILE A 22 -3.92 -1.21 -6.71
C ILE A 22 -3.89 -2.40 -7.67
N ASN A 23 -2.70 -2.76 -8.15
CA ASN A 23 -2.51 -3.86 -9.12
C ASN A 23 -3.13 -3.63 -10.52
N LYS A 24 -3.33 -4.69 -11.31
CA LYS A 24 -3.95 -4.75 -12.63
C LYS A 24 -3.26 -3.89 -13.70
N LYS A 25 -3.69 -2.63 -13.90
CA LYS A 25 -3.23 -1.76 -14.98
C LYS A 25 -1.90 -1.05 -14.69
N LYS A 26 -1.37 -1.15 -13.48
CA LYS A 26 -0.19 -0.39 -13.03
C LYS A 26 1.10 -1.20 -12.90
N ASN A 27 1.06 -2.51 -13.17
CA ASN A 27 2.24 -3.37 -12.96
C ASN A 27 3.45 -2.93 -13.79
N ASN A 28 3.26 -2.67 -15.09
CA ASN A 28 4.35 -2.28 -15.96
C ASN A 28 4.88 -0.86 -15.65
N ASP A 29 4.01 0.04 -15.21
CA ASP A 29 4.43 1.36 -14.71
C ASP A 29 5.24 1.22 -13.42
N ASN A 30 4.86 0.29 -12.53
CA ASN A 30 5.65 -0.03 -11.33
C ASN A 30 7.05 -0.56 -11.71
N LEU A 31 7.13 -1.49 -12.68
CA LEU A 31 8.42 -2.00 -13.14
C LEU A 31 9.30 -0.88 -13.71
N LYS A 32 8.72 0.05 -14.47
CA LYS A 32 9.45 1.22 -15.02
C LYS A 32 9.97 2.15 -13.93
N ALA A 33 9.14 2.42 -12.91
CA ALA A 33 9.47 3.33 -11.82
C ALA A 33 10.42 2.74 -10.78
N THR A 34 10.61 1.40 -10.76
CA THR A 34 11.49 0.73 -9.81
C THR A 34 12.95 0.75 -10.28
N ALA A 35 13.87 1.09 -9.42
CA ALA A 35 15.31 1.04 -9.71
C ALA A 35 15.80 -0.39 -10.00
N ILE A 36 16.98 -0.51 -10.61
CA ILE A 36 17.63 -1.81 -10.81
C ILE A 36 17.88 -2.46 -9.44
N MET A 37 17.52 -3.74 -9.30
CA MET A 37 17.53 -4.51 -8.04
C MET A 37 16.56 -3.99 -6.96
N GLY A 38 15.64 -3.10 -7.30
CA GLY A 38 14.61 -2.61 -6.40
C GLY A 38 13.56 -3.67 -6.07
N ARG A 39 12.62 -3.32 -5.20
CA ARG A 39 11.59 -4.23 -4.68
C ARG A 39 10.19 -3.66 -4.89
N ILE A 40 9.26 -4.53 -5.27
CA ILE A 40 7.83 -4.22 -5.33
C ILE A 40 7.11 -5.13 -4.35
N ILE A 41 6.48 -4.55 -3.33
CA ILE A 41 5.68 -5.28 -2.34
C ILE A 41 4.21 -5.22 -2.76
N ASN A 42 3.66 -6.34 -3.18
CA ASN A 42 2.26 -6.46 -3.58
C ASN A 42 1.38 -6.71 -2.35
N VAL A 43 0.82 -5.65 -1.79
CA VAL A 43 -0.03 -5.69 -0.58
C VAL A 43 -1.50 -5.83 -0.95
N GLY A 44 -2.01 -4.97 -1.84
CA GLY A 44 -3.41 -4.90 -2.20
C GLY A 44 -3.67 -5.21 -3.67
N ARG A 45 -4.94 -5.46 -3.98
CA ARG A 45 -5.43 -5.79 -5.33
C ARG A 45 -6.72 -5.07 -5.65
N LEU A 46 -6.83 -3.80 -5.19
CA LEU A 46 -8.05 -2.99 -5.33
C LEU A 46 -8.46 -2.79 -6.79
N GLY A 47 -7.52 -2.77 -7.72
CA GLY A 47 -7.78 -2.64 -9.15
C GLY A 47 -8.10 -3.96 -9.86
N GLY A 48 -7.98 -5.12 -9.18
CA GLY A 48 -8.25 -6.46 -9.72
C GLY A 48 -7.13 -7.45 -9.48
N PHE A 49 -7.44 -8.74 -9.70
CA PHE A 49 -6.56 -9.86 -9.36
C PHE A 49 -5.61 -10.26 -10.49
N ASN A 50 -5.92 -9.88 -11.73
CA ASN A 50 -5.16 -10.25 -12.92
C ASN A 50 -4.73 -9.01 -13.69
N GLY A 51 -3.58 -9.06 -14.36
CA GLY A 51 -3.07 -7.95 -15.16
C GLY A 51 -1.88 -8.35 -16.01
N ASN A 52 -1.50 -7.49 -16.96
CA ASN A 52 -0.33 -7.70 -17.81
C ASN A 52 0.95 -7.44 -16.98
N PHE A 53 1.98 -8.24 -17.29
CA PHE A 53 3.29 -8.15 -16.65
C PHE A 53 4.38 -8.28 -17.71
N ASP A 54 5.28 -7.32 -17.78
CA ASP A 54 6.42 -7.30 -18.67
C ASP A 54 7.58 -8.07 -18.03
N PHE A 55 7.73 -9.32 -18.43
CA PHE A 55 8.77 -10.21 -17.89
C PHE A 55 10.17 -9.81 -18.33
N ASP A 56 10.33 -9.23 -19.52
CA ASP A 56 11.62 -8.78 -20.01
C ASP A 56 12.12 -7.57 -19.19
N LEU A 57 11.26 -6.58 -19.00
CA LEU A 57 11.57 -5.41 -18.16
C LEU A 57 11.86 -5.80 -16.71
N HIS A 58 11.09 -6.74 -16.15
CA HIS A 58 11.32 -7.29 -14.82
C HIS A 58 12.71 -7.94 -14.71
N ALA A 59 13.06 -8.79 -15.68
CA ALA A 59 14.34 -9.49 -15.71
C ALA A 59 15.52 -8.52 -15.93
N ALA A 60 15.40 -7.61 -16.91
CA ALA A 60 16.44 -6.62 -17.21
C ALA A 60 16.77 -5.73 -16.01
N ARG A 61 15.77 -5.38 -15.20
CA ARG A 61 15.95 -4.61 -13.96
C ARG A 61 16.22 -5.45 -12.72
N ARG A 62 16.15 -6.77 -12.82
CA ARG A 62 16.38 -7.70 -11.68
C ARG A 62 15.54 -7.36 -10.45
N ILE A 63 14.27 -6.99 -10.66
CA ILE A 63 13.36 -6.54 -9.61
C ILE A 63 12.88 -7.73 -8.78
N GLN A 64 12.81 -7.56 -7.46
CA GLN A 64 12.12 -8.50 -6.57
C GLN A 64 10.64 -8.13 -6.49
N TYR A 65 9.75 -9.02 -6.93
CA TYR A 65 8.31 -8.84 -6.83
C TYR A 65 7.77 -9.74 -5.71
N ILE A 66 7.37 -9.16 -4.58
CA ILE A 66 7.08 -9.88 -3.33
C ILE A 66 5.59 -9.77 -3.01
N GLY A 67 4.91 -10.92 -2.93
CA GLY A 67 3.54 -10.98 -2.47
C GLY A 67 3.45 -11.04 -0.95
N VAL A 68 2.49 -10.29 -0.37
CA VAL A 68 2.20 -10.36 1.06
C VAL A 68 0.72 -10.57 1.32
N THR A 69 0.42 -11.35 2.36
CA THR A 69 -0.95 -11.61 2.81
C THR A 69 -0.95 -12.11 4.25
N PHE A 70 -2.06 -11.88 4.97
CA PHE A 70 -2.31 -12.50 6.27
C PHE A 70 -3.16 -13.79 6.17
N ARG A 71 -3.81 -14.04 5.02
CA ARG A 71 -4.78 -15.15 4.86
C ARG A 71 -4.19 -16.53 5.07
N THR A 72 -2.91 -16.70 4.76
CA THR A 72 -2.22 -18.01 4.79
C THR A 72 -1.14 -18.07 5.88
N ARG A 73 -1.08 -17.06 6.75
CA ARG A 73 -0.11 -17.05 7.85
C ARG A 73 -0.62 -17.86 9.03
N SER A 74 0.28 -18.57 9.67
CA SER A 74 0.03 -19.21 10.96
C SER A 74 -0.12 -18.15 12.07
N ILE A 75 -0.72 -18.55 13.19
CA ILE A 75 -0.85 -17.68 14.37
C ILE A 75 0.54 -17.24 14.87
N ASP A 76 1.54 -18.10 14.80
CA ASP A 76 2.88 -17.80 15.29
C ASP A 76 3.60 -16.79 14.38
N GLU A 77 3.41 -16.86 13.04
CA GLU A 77 3.89 -15.84 12.12
C GLU A 77 3.21 -14.48 12.40
N ILE A 78 1.90 -14.46 12.66
CA ILE A 78 1.18 -13.24 13.00
C ILE A 78 1.71 -12.63 14.30
N ARG A 79 1.92 -13.45 15.33
CA ARG A 79 2.50 -13.02 16.62
C ARG A 79 3.90 -12.43 16.43
N ALA A 80 4.74 -13.09 15.64
CA ALA A 80 6.09 -12.60 15.36
C ALA A 80 6.08 -11.24 14.64
N ILE A 81 5.21 -11.07 13.65
CA ILE A 81 5.05 -9.79 12.94
C ILE A 81 4.53 -8.70 13.90
N THR A 82 3.52 -9.01 14.71
CA THR A 82 2.97 -8.04 15.67
C THR A 82 4.02 -7.60 16.68
N LYS A 83 4.82 -8.54 17.17
CA LYS A 83 5.93 -8.25 18.08
C LYS A 83 6.96 -7.34 17.41
N ALA A 84 7.40 -7.66 16.19
CA ALA A 84 8.34 -6.83 15.44
C ALA A 84 7.80 -5.41 15.20
N VAL A 85 6.53 -5.27 14.84
CA VAL A 85 5.89 -3.94 14.69
C VAL A 85 5.89 -3.17 16.01
N GLN A 86 5.60 -3.84 17.13
CA GLN A 86 5.61 -3.22 18.43
C GLN A 86 7.03 -2.77 18.86
N GLU A 87 8.04 -3.59 18.57
CA GLU A 87 9.44 -3.29 18.88
C GLU A 87 9.97 -2.14 18.01
N ASP A 88 9.67 -2.15 16.69
CA ASP A 88 10.20 -1.18 15.74
C ASP A 88 9.45 0.15 15.76
N LEU A 89 8.11 0.12 15.91
CA LEU A 89 7.23 1.27 15.68
C LEU A 89 6.43 1.69 16.92
N GLY A 90 6.42 0.86 17.98
CA GLY A 90 5.55 1.09 19.14
C GLY A 90 5.78 2.45 19.81
N ARG A 91 7.03 2.90 19.90
CA ARG A 91 7.37 4.22 20.44
C ARG A 91 6.83 5.35 19.57
N ASP A 92 7.05 5.29 18.26
CA ASP A 92 6.63 6.34 17.33
C ASP A 92 5.10 6.40 17.17
N LEU A 93 4.41 5.26 17.33
CA LEU A 93 2.95 5.20 17.46
C LEU A 93 2.48 5.87 18.76
N GLY A 94 3.11 5.57 19.89
CA GLY A 94 2.79 6.16 21.18
C GLY A 94 3.04 7.67 21.25
N ASP A 95 4.09 8.14 20.58
CA ASP A 95 4.44 9.56 20.45
C ASP A 95 3.58 10.31 19.42
N GLY A 96 2.63 9.63 18.73
CA GLY A 96 1.76 10.23 17.71
C GLY A 96 2.46 10.57 16.39
N LYS A 97 3.72 10.14 16.19
CA LYS A 97 4.47 10.42 14.94
C LYS A 97 3.95 9.65 13.73
N LEU A 98 3.25 8.53 13.95
CA LEU A 98 2.65 7.69 12.92
C LEU A 98 1.12 7.84 12.94
N ALA A 99 0.64 9.07 12.87
CA ALA A 99 -0.78 9.37 12.80
C ALA A 99 -1.30 9.24 11.36
N LEU A 100 -2.45 8.59 11.21
CA LEU A 100 -3.18 8.59 9.94
C LEU A 100 -4.12 9.80 9.89
N PRO A 101 -4.23 10.50 8.76
CA PRO A 101 -5.20 11.58 8.62
C PRO A 101 -6.62 11.03 8.82
N ILE A 102 -7.45 11.77 9.56
CA ILE A 102 -8.88 11.51 9.69
C ILE A 102 -9.59 12.42 8.69
N ASP A 103 -10.32 11.83 7.75
CA ASP A 103 -11.10 12.57 6.76
C ASP A 103 -12.40 13.10 7.37
N SER A 104 -13.14 12.22 8.04
CA SER A 104 -14.45 12.55 8.61
C SER A 104 -14.80 11.59 9.76
N SER A 105 -15.70 12.06 10.64
CA SER A 105 -16.28 11.25 11.70
C SER A 105 -17.80 11.26 11.54
N PHE A 106 -18.44 10.12 11.77
CA PHE A 106 -19.88 9.92 11.73
C PHE A 106 -20.31 9.22 13.02
N ASP A 107 -21.52 9.47 13.49
CA ASP A 107 -22.11 8.62 14.51
C ASP A 107 -22.40 7.23 13.94
N ILE A 108 -22.40 6.20 14.78
CA ILE A 108 -22.62 4.81 14.33
C ILE A 108 -23.96 4.65 13.63
N GLU A 109 -24.96 5.45 13.99
CA GLU A 109 -26.28 5.48 13.38
C GLU A 109 -26.23 5.96 11.91
N ASP A 110 -25.24 6.78 11.56
CA ASP A 110 -25.00 7.32 10.22
C ASP A 110 -24.00 6.45 9.39
N VAL A 111 -23.79 5.20 9.77
CA VAL A 111 -22.85 4.28 9.12
C VAL A 111 -23.08 4.17 7.59
N ASN A 112 -24.34 4.29 7.14
CA ASN A 112 -24.65 4.23 5.71
C ASN A 112 -24.07 5.42 4.95
N ASP A 113 -24.04 6.62 5.52
CA ASP A 113 -23.46 7.82 4.92
C ASP A 113 -21.92 7.72 4.90
N ALA A 114 -21.34 7.20 5.98
CA ALA A 114 -19.91 6.89 6.05
C ALA A 114 -19.49 5.90 4.94
N LEU A 115 -20.27 4.82 4.74
CA LEU A 115 -20.03 3.82 3.70
C LEU A 115 -20.25 4.40 2.31
N ALA A 116 -21.25 5.26 2.12
CA ALA A 116 -21.52 5.95 0.85
C ALA A 116 -20.33 6.84 0.46
N ARG A 117 -19.79 7.63 1.40
CA ARG A 117 -18.59 8.46 1.21
C ARG A 117 -17.37 7.63 0.86
N MET A 118 -17.16 6.51 1.57
CA MET A 118 -16.06 5.58 1.26
C MET A 118 -16.21 4.98 -0.15
N LYS A 119 -17.44 4.58 -0.55
CA LYS A 119 -17.72 4.01 -1.86
C LYS A 119 -17.56 5.03 -2.99
N ALA A 120 -17.88 6.29 -2.75
CA ALA A 120 -17.68 7.39 -3.71
C ALA A 120 -16.18 7.69 -3.94
N ASN A 121 -15.29 7.16 -3.08
CA ASN A 121 -13.84 7.40 -3.14
C ASN A 121 -13.47 8.90 -3.04
N GLU A 122 -14.22 9.67 -2.26
CA GLU A 122 -14.04 11.10 -2.03
C GLU A 122 -13.25 11.44 -0.77
N HIS A 123 -12.95 10.41 0.05
CA HIS A 123 -12.24 10.57 1.31
C HIS A 123 -10.72 10.54 1.11
N PHE A 124 -10.01 11.30 1.96
CA PHE A 124 -8.56 11.24 2.10
C PHE A 124 -8.19 10.93 3.56
N GLY A 125 -7.82 9.69 3.83
CA GLY A 125 -7.52 9.22 5.18
C GLY A 125 -8.54 8.22 5.69
N LYS A 126 -8.80 8.24 7.00
CA LYS A 126 -9.72 7.33 7.68
C LYS A 126 -11.07 7.99 7.93
N ILE A 127 -12.14 7.24 7.70
CA ILE A 127 -13.49 7.58 8.15
C ILE A 127 -13.68 6.88 9.51
N ILE A 128 -14.05 7.63 10.53
CA ILE A 128 -14.23 7.15 11.91
C ILE A 128 -15.72 7.05 12.19
N LEU A 129 -16.12 5.99 12.87
CA LEU A 129 -17.45 5.88 13.48
C LEU A 129 -17.30 6.08 14.99
N THR A 130 -18.11 6.96 15.56
CA THR A 130 -18.18 7.24 17.00
C THR A 130 -19.38 6.53 17.61
N LEU A 131 -19.22 6.09 18.83
CA LEU A 131 -20.31 5.58 19.68
C LEU A 131 -20.66 6.70 20.66
N SER A 132 -21.83 7.29 20.51
CA SER A 132 -22.38 8.28 21.46
C SER A 132 -23.12 7.60 22.59
#